data_d1913fc9d5123f1ffd4b61f53b8b0126
#
_entry.id   d1913fc9d5123f1ffd4b61f53b8b0126
#
_cell.length_a   1.000
_cell.length_b   1.000
_cell.length_c   1.000
_cell.angle_alpha   90.00
_cell.angle_beta   90.00
_cell.angle_gamma   90.00
#
_symmetry.space_group_name_H-M   'P 1'
#
loop_
_entity.id
_entity.type
_entity.pdbx_description
1 polymer ?
#
loop_
_entity_poly.entity_id
_entity_poly.type
_entity_poly.pdbx_seq_one_letter_code
_entity_poly.pdbx_strand_id
1 'polypeptide(L)'
;MTKILFICYGNICRSPTAEFILRDMLEKTGLKDKFYVSSAAVSDEEVGNGVYPPMKKLLLAHGIDCSGKTARQVTPDDYGRYDLIIYMDEINHRILDCMFDHDPDGKLRNLLDYAGKTGAEISDPWYTRQFQTAWDEIQEGCEGLFRTLVEKETVTLDFSHCTNLKDLYNELRSRMEWQDWYGETLDALWDILTGLPHKGSFFVIIPPNESASESVKKYASRIRAVFEEAGVLIS
;
A
#
# COMPACT_ATOMS: atom_id res chain seq x y z
N MET A 1 10.45 -5.88 4.24
CA MET A 1 9.75 -4.59 4.44
C MET A 1 10.08 -3.72 3.24
N THR A 2 9.08 -3.42 2.41
CA THR A 2 9.23 -2.57 1.22
C THR A 2 9.36 -1.11 1.63
N LYS A 3 10.34 -0.39 1.08
CA LYS A 3 10.67 0.99 1.44
C LYS A 3 10.30 1.93 0.30
N ILE A 4 9.43 2.90 0.57
CA ILE A 4 8.86 3.84 -0.40
C ILE A 4 9.25 5.26 -0.03
N LEU A 5 9.76 6.01 -1.00
CA LEU A 5 10.14 7.41 -0.84
C LEU A 5 9.35 8.29 -1.81
N PHE A 6 8.55 9.20 -1.28
CA PHE A 6 7.88 10.23 -2.08
C PHE A 6 8.74 11.47 -2.23
N ILE A 7 8.83 12.00 -3.44
CA ILE A 7 9.66 13.17 -3.77
C ILE A 7 8.81 14.28 -4.37
N CYS A 8 9.02 15.53 -3.93
CA CYS A 8 8.59 16.73 -4.60
C CYS A 8 9.67 17.80 -4.52
N TYR A 9 9.40 19.05 -4.93
CA TYR A 9 10.41 20.09 -4.94
C TYR A 9 10.92 20.43 -3.52
N GLY A 10 10.05 20.85 -2.59
CA GLY A 10 10.45 21.36 -1.27
C GLY A 10 10.15 20.44 -0.08
N ASN A 11 9.47 19.28 -0.25
CA ASN A 11 9.06 18.35 0.82
C ASN A 11 8.20 19.00 1.94
N ILE A 12 7.42 20.03 1.62
CA ILE A 12 6.46 20.66 2.55
C ILE A 12 5.01 20.57 2.10
N CYS A 13 4.73 20.24 0.83
CA CYS A 13 3.37 20.13 0.27
C CYS A 13 3.07 18.72 -0.23
N ARG A 14 3.40 18.43 -1.50
CA ARG A 14 2.95 17.23 -2.23
C ARG A 14 3.49 15.92 -1.62
N SER A 15 4.80 15.77 -1.51
CA SER A 15 5.41 14.52 -1.05
C SER A 15 5.09 14.17 0.42
N PRO A 16 5.03 15.11 1.40
CA PRO A 16 4.59 14.74 2.74
C PRO A 16 3.10 14.40 2.78
N THR A 17 2.26 15.02 1.94
CA THR A 17 0.84 14.64 1.84
C THR A 17 0.70 13.20 1.37
N ALA A 18 1.40 12.79 0.31
CA ALA A 18 1.41 11.41 -0.17
C ALA A 18 1.95 10.43 0.89
N GLU A 19 3.04 10.80 1.59
CA GLU A 19 3.59 10.00 2.69
C GLU A 19 2.52 9.68 3.74
N PHE A 20 1.81 10.70 4.22
CA PHE A 20 0.85 10.52 5.31
C PHE A 20 -0.44 9.86 4.86
N ILE A 21 -0.93 10.12 3.65
CA ILE A 21 -2.09 9.40 3.08
C ILE A 21 -1.79 7.91 2.96
N LEU A 22 -0.66 7.54 2.36
CA LEU A 22 -0.31 6.12 2.20
C LEU A 22 -0.08 5.43 3.56
N ARG A 23 0.56 6.11 4.52
CA ARG A 23 0.73 5.58 5.89
C ARG A 23 -0.61 5.31 6.57
N ASP A 24 -1.56 6.23 6.46
CA ASP A 24 -2.90 6.09 7.02
C ASP A 24 -3.64 4.90 6.40
N MET A 25 -3.57 4.73 5.07
CA MET A 25 -4.15 3.57 4.38
C MET A 25 -3.54 2.25 4.86
N LEU A 26 -2.21 2.19 4.96
CA LEU A 26 -1.48 1.01 5.42
C LEU A 26 -1.76 0.68 6.90
N GLU A 27 -1.94 1.69 7.74
CA GLU A 27 -2.28 1.49 9.15
C GLU A 27 -3.71 0.96 9.32
N LYS A 28 -4.68 1.55 8.62
CA LYS A 28 -6.10 1.11 8.63
C LYS A 28 -6.28 -0.32 8.15
N THR A 29 -5.38 -0.81 7.30
CA THR A 29 -5.42 -2.17 6.75
C THR A 29 -4.47 -3.14 7.43
N GLY A 30 -3.77 -2.72 8.50
CA GLY A 30 -2.85 -3.58 9.25
C GLY A 30 -1.53 -3.90 8.53
N LEU A 31 -1.23 -3.20 7.42
CA LEU A 31 -0.02 -3.44 6.61
C LEU A 31 1.18 -2.57 7.01
N LYS A 32 1.06 -1.71 8.01
CA LYS A 32 2.11 -0.75 8.38
C LYS A 32 3.50 -1.37 8.62
N ASP A 33 3.53 -2.60 9.16
CA ASP A 33 4.79 -3.28 9.49
C ASP A 33 5.47 -3.90 8.26
N LYS A 34 4.77 -3.97 7.12
CA LYS A 34 5.31 -4.47 5.85
C LYS A 34 5.94 -3.38 4.99
N PHE A 35 5.61 -2.12 5.25
CA PHE A 35 6.04 -0.98 4.45
C PHE A 35 6.67 0.10 5.32
N TYR A 36 7.78 0.66 4.84
CA TYR A 36 8.36 1.89 5.37
C TYR A 36 8.14 3.01 4.36
N VAL A 37 7.39 4.04 4.75
CA VAL A 37 7.04 5.16 3.87
C VAL A 37 7.67 6.44 4.42
N SER A 38 8.32 7.21 3.55
CA SER A 38 8.94 8.48 3.89
C SER A 38 8.83 9.46 2.72
N SER A 39 9.25 10.70 2.92
CA SER A 39 9.35 11.69 1.84
C SER A 39 10.56 12.59 1.97
N ALA A 40 10.99 13.16 0.81
CA ALA A 40 12.10 14.10 0.72
C ALA A 40 11.87 15.14 -0.41
N ALA A 41 12.76 16.10 -0.50
CA ALA A 41 12.78 17.17 -1.50
C ALA A 41 13.93 16.98 -2.49
N VAL A 42 13.76 17.42 -3.73
CA VAL A 42 14.92 17.61 -4.64
C VAL A 42 15.70 18.88 -4.30
N SER A 43 15.06 19.90 -3.72
CA SER A 43 15.68 21.17 -3.28
C SER A 43 15.99 21.15 -1.78
N ASP A 44 16.95 21.95 -1.35
CA ASP A 44 17.29 22.18 0.05
C ASP A 44 16.62 23.43 0.66
N GLU A 45 15.86 24.19 -0.14
CA GLU A 45 15.27 25.49 0.26
C GLU A 45 14.38 25.41 1.51
N GLU A 46 13.66 24.29 1.69
CA GLU A 46 12.69 24.10 2.78
C GLU A 46 13.16 23.11 3.86
N VAL A 47 14.43 22.71 3.83
CA VAL A 47 14.98 21.76 4.82
C VAL A 47 14.78 22.25 6.25
N GLY A 48 14.21 21.38 7.11
CA GLY A 48 13.86 21.69 8.50
C GLY A 48 12.47 22.28 8.70
N ASN A 49 11.80 22.75 7.64
CA ASN A 49 10.44 23.27 7.72
C ASN A 49 9.40 22.15 7.85
N GLY A 50 8.29 22.44 8.52
CA GLY A 50 7.17 21.52 8.65
C GLY A 50 6.25 21.52 7.41
N VAL A 51 5.21 20.68 7.46
CA VAL A 51 4.20 20.66 6.41
C VAL A 51 3.53 22.04 6.28
N TYR A 52 3.43 22.51 5.03
CA TYR A 52 2.87 23.81 4.71
C TYR A 52 1.43 23.94 5.23
N PRO A 53 1.07 25.06 5.90
CA PRO A 53 -0.19 25.17 6.64
C PRO A 53 -1.47 24.79 5.89
N PRO A 54 -1.68 25.17 4.60
CA PRO A 54 -2.85 24.74 3.85
C PRO A 54 -2.95 23.22 3.69
N MET A 55 -1.85 22.51 3.39
CA MET A 55 -1.83 21.05 3.28
C MET A 55 -1.97 20.38 4.65
N LYS A 56 -1.34 20.93 5.69
CA LYS A 56 -1.54 20.48 7.06
C LYS A 56 -3.00 20.54 7.47
N LYS A 57 -3.72 21.60 7.10
CA LYS A 57 -5.16 21.76 7.39
C LYS A 57 -5.97 20.67 6.69
N LEU A 58 -5.65 20.32 5.43
CA LEU A 58 -6.32 19.25 4.70
C LEU A 58 -6.06 17.88 5.34
N LEU A 59 -4.81 17.55 5.68
CA LEU A 59 -4.47 16.31 6.39
C LEU A 59 -5.27 16.16 7.69
N LEU A 60 -5.28 17.20 8.53
CA LEU A 60 -6.02 17.20 9.78
C LEU A 60 -7.54 17.10 9.58
N ALA A 61 -8.11 17.71 8.53
CA ALA A 61 -9.53 17.59 8.20
C ALA A 61 -9.93 16.15 7.83
N HIS A 62 -8.99 15.34 7.34
CA HIS A 62 -9.17 13.91 7.06
C HIS A 62 -8.72 13.01 8.22
N GLY A 63 -8.43 13.59 9.39
CA GLY A 63 -8.01 12.84 10.58
C GLY A 63 -6.57 12.35 10.56
N ILE A 64 -5.76 12.87 9.64
CA ILE A 64 -4.37 12.45 9.47
C ILE A 64 -3.44 13.46 10.17
N ASP A 65 -2.75 13.02 11.22
CA ASP A 65 -1.77 13.84 11.92
C ASP A 65 -0.40 13.78 11.23
N CYS A 66 0.11 14.93 10.86
CA CYS A 66 1.44 15.12 10.28
C CYS A 66 2.42 15.85 11.23
N SER A 67 2.13 15.85 12.51
CA SER A 67 2.99 16.47 13.53
C SER A 67 4.39 15.85 13.54
N GLY A 68 5.39 16.67 13.78
CA GLY A 68 6.80 16.23 13.82
C GLY A 68 7.45 15.99 12.45
N LYS A 69 6.69 16.11 11.33
CA LYS A 69 7.30 16.07 9.99
C LYS A 69 8.16 17.31 9.77
N THR A 70 9.40 17.07 9.34
CA THR A 70 10.32 18.09 8.85
C THR A 70 10.81 17.73 7.45
N ALA A 71 10.94 18.74 6.59
CA ALA A 71 11.48 18.55 5.26
C ALA A 71 12.96 18.18 5.31
N ARG A 72 13.35 17.24 4.46
CA ARG A 72 14.74 16.87 4.20
C ARG A 72 15.02 16.83 2.72
N GLN A 73 16.26 17.02 2.33
CA GLN A 73 16.68 16.81 0.96
C GLN A 73 16.94 15.33 0.68
N VAL A 74 16.66 14.87 -0.53
CA VAL A 74 17.08 13.57 -1.05
C VAL A 74 18.58 13.53 -1.26
N THR A 75 19.19 12.38 -1.04
CA THR A 75 20.62 12.16 -1.23
C THR A 75 20.89 11.01 -2.20
N PRO A 76 22.05 10.91 -2.85
CA PRO A 76 22.38 9.78 -3.71
C PRO A 76 22.25 8.42 -2.99
N ASP A 77 22.54 8.36 -1.70
CA ASP A 77 22.40 7.14 -0.88
C ASP A 77 20.94 6.66 -0.77
N ASP A 78 19.95 7.52 -0.94
CA ASP A 78 18.54 7.15 -0.86
C ASP A 78 18.17 6.14 -1.97
N TYR A 79 18.84 6.19 -3.14
CA TYR A 79 18.61 5.21 -4.20
C TYR A 79 18.85 3.76 -3.76
N GLY A 80 19.94 3.53 -3.00
CA GLY A 80 20.23 2.20 -2.44
C GLY A 80 19.38 1.81 -1.23
N ARG A 81 18.72 2.78 -0.58
CA ARG A 81 17.94 2.55 0.65
C ARG A 81 16.47 2.25 0.39
N TYR A 82 15.91 2.72 -0.73
CA TYR A 82 14.50 2.60 -1.07
C TYR A 82 14.30 1.66 -2.24
N ASP A 83 13.19 0.94 -2.21
CA ASP A 83 12.79 0.01 -3.28
C ASP A 83 11.96 0.70 -4.35
N LEU A 84 11.28 1.80 -3.99
CA LEU A 84 10.42 2.59 -4.85
C LEU A 84 10.57 4.07 -4.51
N ILE A 85 10.83 4.90 -5.53
CA ILE A 85 10.98 6.34 -5.40
C ILE A 85 9.94 7.01 -6.31
N ILE A 86 9.00 7.74 -5.69
CA ILE A 86 7.81 8.25 -6.38
C ILE A 86 7.87 9.76 -6.47
N TYR A 87 7.85 10.27 -7.68
CA TYR A 87 7.89 11.71 -7.96
C TYR A 87 6.52 12.25 -8.38
N MET A 88 6.37 13.59 -8.35
CA MET A 88 5.10 14.31 -8.57
C MET A 88 4.99 14.96 -9.94
N ASP A 89 6.12 15.37 -10.52
CA ASP A 89 6.20 16.10 -11.79
C ASP A 89 7.51 15.82 -12.53
N GLU A 90 7.57 16.27 -13.78
CA GLU A 90 8.73 16.07 -14.66
C GLU A 90 10.00 16.80 -14.16
N ILE A 91 9.85 17.92 -13.42
CA ILE A 91 11.00 18.62 -12.83
C ILE A 91 11.65 17.72 -11.77
N ASN A 92 10.85 17.12 -10.91
CA ASN A 92 11.34 16.16 -9.91
C ASN A 92 12.03 14.98 -10.60
N HIS A 93 11.41 14.41 -11.65
CA HIS A 93 11.96 13.29 -12.41
C HIS A 93 13.34 13.61 -12.96
N ARG A 94 13.51 14.69 -13.70
CA ARG A 94 14.80 15.07 -14.32
C ARG A 94 15.93 15.22 -13.31
N ILE A 95 15.63 15.84 -12.15
CA ILE A 95 16.64 16.00 -11.10
C ILE A 95 17.05 14.65 -10.51
N LEU A 96 16.06 13.78 -10.25
CA LEU A 96 16.31 12.45 -9.72
C LEU A 96 17.02 11.53 -10.72
N ASP A 97 16.63 11.58 -11.99
CA ASP A 97 17.26 10.82 -13.07
C ASP A 97 18.75 11.15 -13.19
N CYS A 98 19.08 12.44 -13.15
CA CYS A 98 20.46 12.89 -13.15
C CYS A 98 21.21 12.50 -11.86
N MET A 99 20.55 12.59 -10.69
CA MET A 99 21.16 12.24 -9.38
C MET A 99 21.43 10.74 -9.24
N PHE A 100 20.58 9.90 -9.83
CA PHE A 100 20.57 8.46 -9.67
C PHE A 100 21.05 7.69 -10.91
N ASP A 101 21.96 8.30 -11.68
CA ASP A 101 22.63 7.66 -12.82
C ASP A 101 21.64 7.04 -13.83
N HIS A 102 20.59 7.76 -14.17
CA HIS A 102 19.52 7.35 -15.09
C HIS A 102 18.75 6.11 -14.65
N ASP A 103 18.48 6.01 -13.35
CA ASP A 103 17.61 4.99 -12.74
C ASP A 103 17.93 3.54 -13.16
N PRO A 104 19.16 3.03 -12.90
CA PRO A 104 19.61 1.75 -13.42
C PRO A 104 18.75 0.55 -12.96
N ASP A 105 18.11 0.64 -11.80
CA ASP A 105 17.23 -0.42 -11.27
C ASP A 105 15.74 -0.19 -11.57
N GLY A 106 15.40 0.92 -12.25
CA GLY A 106 14.02 1.24 -12.59
C GLY A 106 13.12 1.51 -11.37
N LYS A 107 13.61 2.29 -10.39
CA LYS A 107 12.87 2.59 -9.14
C LYS A 107 12.05 3.87 -9.20
N LEU A 108 12.33 4.77 -10.16
CA LEU A 108 11.61 6.03 -10.32
C LEU A 108 10.23 5.79 -10.94
N ARG A 109 9.16 6.31 -10.31
CA ARG A 109 7.78 6.20 -10.79
C ARG A 109 7.03 7.50 -10.58
N ASN A 110 6.19 7.86 -11.54
CA ASN A 110 5.23 8.94 -11.35
C ASN A 110 4.06 8.46 -10.49
N LEU A 111 3.62 9.27 -9.52
CA LEU A 111 2.51 8.91 -8.66
C LEU A 111 1.21 8.68 -9.44
N LEU A 112 0.90 9.52 -10.42
CA LEU A 112 -0.33 9.43 -11.20
C LEU A 112 -0.36 8.25 -12.20
N ASP A 113 0.78 7.61 -12.49
CA ASP A 113 0.78 6.36 -13.28
C ASP A 113 -0.01 5.26 -12.57
N TYR A 114 0.02 5.22 -11.24
CA TYR A 114 -0.78 4.28 -10.44
C TYR A 114 -2.28 4.55 -10.49
N ALA A 115 -2.68 5.77 -10.82
CA ALA A 115 -4.08 6.12 -11.08
C ALA A 115 -4.51 5.88 -12.55
N GLY A 116 -3.64 5.30 -13.38
CA GLY A 116 -3.88 5.09 -14.81
C GLY A 116 -3.77 6.37 -15.65
N LYS A 117 -3.19 7.43 -15.11
CA LYS A 117 -3.00 8.74 -15.75
C LYS A 117 -1.55 8.92 -16.21
N THR A 118 -1.08 8.02 -17.06
CA THR A 118 0.32 8.02 -17.52
C THR A 118 0.73 9.35 -18.14
N GLY A 119 1.85 9.90 -17.65
CA GLY A 119 2.39 11.17 -18.11
C GLY A 119 1.67 12.41 -17.56
N ALA A 120 0.66 12.23 -16.69
CA ALA A 120 0.07 13.36 -15.96
C ALA A 120 0.98 13.78 -14.79
N GLU A 121 0.86 15.03 -14.39
CA GLU A 121 1.65 15.62 -13.31
C GLU A 121 0.75 16.17 -12.21
N ILE A 122 1.20 16.09 -10.98
CA ILE A 122 0.56 16.76 -9.85
C ILE A 122 1.06 18.20 -9.82
N SER A 123 0.19 19.12 -10.21
CA SER A 123 0.51 20.55 -10.25
C SER A 123 0.99 21.06 -8.89
N ASP A 124 2.04 21.88 -8.89
CA ASP A 124 2.56 22.45 -7.64
C ASP A 124 1.61 23.49 -7.07
N PRO A 125 0.97 23.22 -5.91
CA PRO A 125 0.03 24.15 -5.29
C PRO A 125 0.71 25.41 -4.76
N TRP A 126 2.03 25.44 -4.66
CA TRP A 126 2.78 26.64 -4.33
C TRP A 126 2.57 27.75 -5.37
N TYR A 127 2.54 27.38 -6.65
CA TYR A 127 2.31 28.32 -7.75
C TYR A 127 0.82 28.47 -8.08
N THR A 128 0.07 27.38 -8.13
CA THR A 128 -1.34 27.41 -8.56
C THR A 128 -2.31 27.86 -7.48
N ARG A 129 -1.93 27.75 -6.21
CA ARG A 129 -2.77 27.97 -5.02
C ARG A 129 -3.98 27.00 -4.94
N GLN A 130 -3.98 25.93 -5.74
CA GLN A 130 -5.06 24.94 -5.79
C GLN A 130 -4.75 23.73 -4.91
N PHE A 131 -4.75 23.93 -3.58
CA PHE A 131 -4.36 22.89 -2.62
C PHE A 131 -5.32 21.72 -2.61
N GLN A 132 -6.63 21.97 -2.81
CA GLN A 132 -7.62 20.89 -2.89
C GLN A 132 -7.40 20.02 -4.12
N THR A 133 -7.16 20.60 -5.29
CA THR A 133 -6.86 19.85 -6.53
C THR A 133 -5.63 18.96 -6.35
N ALA A 134 -4.55 19.53 -5.77
CA ALA A 134 -3.34 18.73 -5.50
C ALA A 134 -3.61 17.61 -4.49
N TRP A 135 -4.45 17.84 -3.47
CA TRP A 135 -4.89 16.80 -2.54
C TRP A 135 -5.60 15.66 -3.28
N ASP A 136 -6.61 15.99 -4.11
CA ASP A 136 -7.43 15.01 -4.81
C ASP A 136 -6.57 14.15 -5.75
N GLU A 137 -5.65 14.77 -6.50
CA GLU A 137 -4.70 14.07 -7.37
C GLU A 137 -3.75 13.16 -6.59
N ILE A 138 -3.21 13.63 -5.46
CA ILE A 138 -2.31 12.84 -4.60
C ILE A 138 -3.07 11.65 -4.01
N GLN A 139 -4.30 11.88 -3.52
CA GLN A 139 -5.13 10.82 -2.96
C GLN A 139 -5.41 9.74 -4.01
N GLU A 140 -5.82 10.10 -5.21
CA GLU A 140 -6.09 9.17 -6.31
C GLU A 140 -4.84 8.35 -6.67
N GLY A 141 -3.67 8.99 -6.76
CA GLY A 141 -2.40 8.31 -6.99
C GLY A 141 -2.02 7.36 -5.86
N CYS A 142 -2.20 7.78 -4.60
CA CYS A 142 -1.94 6.94 -3.42
C CYS A 142 -2.89 5.73 -3.35
N GLU A 143 -4.18 5.89 -3.72
CA GLU A 143 -5.15 4.79 -3.79
C GLU A 143 -4.75 3.76 -4.86
N GLY A 144 -4.28 4.22 -6.03
CA GLY A 144 -3.77 3.34 -7.09
C GLY A 144 -2.50 2.60 -6.66
N LEU A 145 -1.55 3.31 -6.05
CA LEU A 145 -0.35 2.70 -5.49
C LEU A 145 -0.71 1.69 -4.40
N PHE A 146 -1.57 2.05 -3.46
CA PHE A 146 -2.02 1.17 -2.39
C PHE A 146 -2.61 -0.13 -2.94
N ARG A 147 -3.49 -0.06 -3.96
CA ARG A 147 -4.01 -1.27 -4.64
C ARG A 147 -2.90 -2.15 -5.17
N THR A 148 -1.92 -1.59 -5.87
CA THR A 148 -0.77 -2.34 -6.40
C THR A 148 0.07 -3.00 -5.29
N LEU A 149 0.23 -2.32 -4.15
CA LEU A 149 0.94 -2.87 -2.99
C LEU A 149 0.17 -4.00 -2.33
N VAL A 150 -1.16 -3.83 -2.17
CA VAL A 150 -2.05 -4.86 -1.59
C VAL A 150 -2.14 -6.10 -2.48
N GLU A 151 -2.23 -5.93 -3.80
CA GLU A 151 -2.25 -7.05 -4.76
C GLU A 151 -1.02 -7.96 -4.59
N LYS A 152 0.17 -7.39 -4.34
CA LYS A 152 1.41 -8.15 -4.07
C LYS A 152 1.39 -8.91 -2.74
N GLU A 153 0.60 -8.45 -1.78
CA GLU A 153 0.42 -9.07 -0.46
C GLU A 153 -0.84 -9.95 -0.40
N THR A 154 -1.54 -10.14 -1.54
CA THR A 154 -2.77 -10.92 -1.60
C THR A 154 -2.47 -12.37 -1.90
N VAL A 155 -3.05 -13.25 -1.09
CA VAL A 155 -3.02 -14.71 -1.27
C VAL A 155 -4.35 -15.17 -1.86
N THR A 156 -4.32 -15.83 -3.01
CA THR A 156 -5.52 -16.43 -3.60
C THR A 156 -5.71 -17.85 -3.08
N LEU A 157 -6.89 -18.11 -2.51
CA LEU A 157 -7.37 -19.43 -2.13
C LEU A 157 -8.38 -19.91 -3.19
N ASP A 158 -7.99 -20.86 -4.00
CA ASP A 158 -8.82 -21.37 -5.09
C ASP A 158 -9.54 -22.66 -4.68
N PHE A 159 -10.80 -22.54 -4.31
CA PHE A 159 -11.66 -23.70 -3.96
C PHE A 159 -12.42 -24.26 -5.17
N SER A 160 -12.25 -23.72 -6.38
CA SER A 160 -13.02 -24.15 -7.56
C SER A 160 -12.82 -25.63 -7.89
N HIS A 161 -11.67 -26.18 -7.57
CA HIS A 161 -11.32 -27.59 -7.81
C HIS A 161 -11.58 -28.51 -6.63
N CYS A 162 -12.04 -27.98 -5.48
CA CYS A 162 -12.25 -28.77 -4.28
C CYS A 162 -13.52 -29.64 -4.39
N THR A 163 -13.37 -30.96 -4.22
CA THR A 163 -14.46 -31.93 -4.30
C THR A 163 -14.90 -32.46 -2.93
N ASN A 164 -14.06 -32.34 -1.93
CA ASN A 164 -14.29 -32.77 -0.56
C ASN A 164 -13.65 -31.79 0.45
N LEU A 165 -13.93 -31.97 1.74
CA LEU A 165 -13.42 -31.11 2.80
C LEU A 165 -11.89 -31.14 2.93
N LYS A 166 -11.28 -32.28 2.63
CA LYS A 166 -9.81 -32.39 2.68
C LYS A 166 -9.14 -31.52 1.62
N ASP A 167 -9.75 -31.38 0.45
CA ASP A 167 -9.24 -30.48 -0.60
C ASP A 167 -9.23 -29.03 -0.14
N LEU A 168 -10.29 -28.58 0.58
CA LEU A 168 -10.35 -27.23 1.14
C LEU A 168 -9.21 -26.96 2.14
N TYR A 169 -8.97 -27.94 3.05
CA TYR A 169 -7.86 -27.80 4.01
C TYR A 169 -6.49 -27.89 3.36
N ASN A 170 -6.33 -28.70 2.33
CA ASN A 170 -5.08 -28.79 1.57
C ASN A 170 -4.76 -27.44 0.88
N GLU A 171 -5.78 -26.79 0.30
CA GLU A 171 -5.60 -25.47 -0.31
C GLU A 171 -5.20 -24.41 0.73
N LEU A 172 -5.91 -24.35 1.87
CA LEU A 172 -5.54 -23.48 2.99
C LEU A 172 -4.11 -23.72 3.46
N ARG A 173 -3.75 -25.00 3.69
CA ARG A 173 -2.43 -25.40 4.16
C ARG A 173 -1.33 -24.99 3.20
N SER A 174 -1.53 -25.20 1.90
CA SER A 174 -0.53 -24.91 0.86
C SER A 174 -0.27 -23.43 0.67
N ARG A 175 -1.31 -22.59 0.86
CA ARG A 175 -1.22 -21.14 0.62
C ARG A 175 -0.86 -20.33 1.85
N MET A 176 -1.23 -20.81 3.03
CA MET A 176 -1.02 -20.11 4.30
C MET A 176 0.21 -20.60 5.06
N GLU A 177 1.05 -21.47 4.46
CA GLU A 177 2.19 -22.10 5.14
C GLU A 177 1.78 -22.74 6.49
N TRP A 178 0.59 -23.33 6.50
CA TRP A 178 -0.04 -23.90 7.68
C TRP A 178 0.79 -25.06 8.24
N GLN A 179 1.24 -24.93 9.46
CA GLN A 179 2.06 -25.95 10.11
C GLN A 179 1.22 -27.16 10.56
N ASP A 180 1.82 -28.36 10.56
CA ASP A 180 1.13 -29.63 10.84
C ASP A 180 0.47 -29.72 12.23
N TRP A 181 0.86 -28.88 13.16
CA TRP A 181 0.29 -28.85 14.52
C TRP A 181 -1.00 -28.04 14.67
N TYR A 182 -1.40 -27.28 13.64
CA TYR A 182 -2.70 -26.61 13.64
C TYR A 182 -3.82 -27.60 13.32
N GLY A 183 -4.88 -27.59 14.13
CA GLY A 183 -6.07 -28.41 13.89
C GLY A 183 -6.83 -27.97 12.62
N GLU A 184 -7.40 -28.94 11.91
CA GLU A 184 -8.24 -28.66 10.72
C GLU A 184 -9.65 -28.24 11.17
N THR A 185 -9.76 -27.09 11.88
CA THR A 185 -11.01 -26.55 12.40
C THR A 185 -11.13 -25.06 12.06
N LEU A 186 -12.35 -24.53 12.09
CA LEU A 186 -12.57 -23.10 11.87
C LEU A 186 -11.99 -22.24 13.00
N ASP A 187 -11.97 -22.77 14.24
CA ASP A 187 -11.37 -22.08 15.37
C ASP A 187 -9.86 -21.97 15.21
N ALA A 188 -9.19 -23.05 14.77
CA ALA A 188 -7.77 -23.02 14.46
C ALA A 188 -7.46 -22.05 13.29
N LEU A 189 -8.32 -21.98 12.28
CA LEU A 189 -8.21 -21.01 11.19
C LEU A 189 -8.33 -19.57 11.72
N TRP A 190 -9.29 -19.32 12.62
CA TRP A 190 -9.46 -18.02 13.27
C TRP A 190 -8.21 -17.62 14.05
N ASP A 191 -7.64 -18.51 14.83
CA ASP A 191 -6.42 -18.28 15.61
C ASP A 191 -5.22 -17.93 14.70
N ILE A 192 -5.12 -18.58 13.53
CA ILE A 192 -4.09 -18.27 12.54
C ILE A 192 -4.30 -16.86 11.97
N LEU A 193 -5.52 -16.53 11.54
CA LEU A 193 -5.81 -15.24 10.88
C LEU A 193 -5.70 -14.05 11.83
N THR A 194 -6.01 -14.26 13.11
CA THR A 194 -5.89 -13.23 14.14
C THR A 194 -4.53 -13.21 14.83
N GLY A 195 -3.73 -14.27 14.64
CA GLY A 195 -2.37 -14.39 15.15
C GLY A 195 -1.34 -13.57 14.36
N LEU A 196 -0.14 -13.42 14.93
CA LEU A 196 0.94 -12.60 14.39
C LEU A 196 1.47 -12.97 12.98
N PRO A 197 1.56 -14.26 12.57
CA PRO A 197 2.21 -14.61 11.31
C PRO A 197 1.51 -14.11 10.04
N HIS A 198 0.18 -13.92 10.09
CA HIS A 198 -0.63 -13.52 8.92
C HIS A 198 -1.13 -12.07 8.99
N LYS A 199 -0.71 -11.32 9.99
CA LYS A 199 -1.07 -9.92 10.15
C LYS A 199 -0.57 -9.11 8.96
N GLY A 200 -1.50 -8.49 8.23
CA GLY A 200 -1.19 -7.67 7.06
C GLY A 200 -1.16 -8.43 5.72
N SER A 201 -1.61 -9.68 5.63
CA SER A 201 -1.92 -10.34 4.37
C SER A 201 -3.41 -10.25 4.07
N PHE A 202 -3.75 -10.16 2.79
CA PHE A 202 -5.13 -10.19 2.32
C PHE A 202 -5.40 -11.48 1.56
N PHE A 203 -6.65 -11.89 1.50
CA PHE A 203 -7.06 -13.13 0.85
C PHE A 203 -8.18 -12.87 -0.14
N VAL A 204 -8.09 -13.54 -1.29
CA VAL A 204 -9.18 -13.67 -2.25
C VAL A 204 -9.60 -15.13 -2.25
N ILE A 205 -10.91 -15.39 -2.10
CA ILE A 205 -11.44 -16.76 -2.10
C ILE A 205 -12.26 -16.96 -3.37
N ILE A 206 -11.77 -17.84 -4.25
CA ILE A 206 -12.52 -18.36 -5.38
C ILE A 206 -13.42 -19.50 -4.88
N PRO A 207 -14.76 -19.39 -4.99
CA PRO A 207 -15.67 -20.36 -4.42
C PRO A 207 -15.59 -21.73 -5.15
N PRO A 208 -16.07 -22.82 -4.52
CA PRO A 208 -16.22 -24.11 -5.17
C PRO A 208 -17.12 -24.02 -6.40
N ASN A 209 -16.87 -24.85 -7.42
CA ASN A 209 -17.70 -24.97 -8.59
C ASN A 209 -19.15 -25.32 -8.25
N GLU A 210 -20.09 -24.96 -9.15
CA GLU A 210 -21.52 -25.29 -8.99
C GLU A 210 -21.78 -26.80 -8.81
N SER A 211 -20.94 -27.66 -9.42
CA SER A 211 -20.99 -29.11 -9.31
C SER A 211 -20.48 -29.68 -7.97
N ALA A 212 -19.84 -28.87 -7.13
CA ALA A 212 -19.36 -29.32 -5.82
C ALA A 212 -20.53 -29.72 -4.90
N SER A 213 -20.28 -30.68 -4.00
CA SER A 213 -21.29 -31.13 -3.04
C SER A 213 -21.74 -30.00 -2.10
N GLU A 214 -22.99 -30.06 -1.62
CA GLU A 214 -23.54 -29.06 -0.70
C GLU A 214 -22.73 -28.94 0.60
N SER A 215 -22.11 -30.03 1.06
CA SER A 215 -21.23 -30.04 2.24
C SER A 215 -19.97 -29.19 1.98
N VAL A 216 -19.36 -29.31 0.80
CA VAL A 216 -18.19 -28.52 0.40
C VAL A 216 -18.55 -27.04 0.29
N LYS A 217 -19.63 -26.70 -0.40
CA LYS A 217 -20.12 -25.31 -0.55
C LYS A 217 -20.40 -24.66 0.80
N LYS A 218 -21.13 -25.39 1.68
CA LYS A 218 -21.46 -24.92 3.03
C LYS A 218 -20.21 -24.68 3.88
N TYR A 219 -19.21 -25.55 3.79
CA TYR A 219 -17.99 -25.40 4.58
C TYR A 219 -17.10 -24.28 4.02
N ALA A 220 -16.98 -24.15 2.71
CA ALA A 220 -16.29 -23.05 2.05
C ALA A 220 -16.90 -21.69 2.43
N SER A 221 -18.24 -21.59 2.51
CA SER A 221 -18.92 -20.37 2.98
C SER A 221 -18.59 -20.05 4.44
N ARG A 222 -18.43 -21.05 5.31
CA ARG A 222 -18.00 -20.85 6.71
C ARG A 222 -16.54 -20.41 6.79
N ILE A 223 -15.65 -20.98 5.97
CA ILE A 223 -14.27 -20.50 5.84
C ILE A 223 -14.28 -19.03 5.44
N ARG A 224 -15.03 -18.66 4.38
CA ARG A 224 -15.16 -17.30 3.93
C ARG A 224 -15.59 -16.33 5.05
N ALA A 225 -16.61 -16.71 5.83
CA ALA A 225 -17.09 -15.92 6.95
C ALA A 225 -15.99 -15.66 8.00
N VAL A 226 -15.14 -16.65 8.29
CA VAL A 226 -14.00 -16.50 9.20
C VAL A 226 -13.01 -15.45 8.68
N PHE A 227 -12.70 -15.44 7.36
CA PHE A 227 -11.83 -14.42 6.75
C PHE A 227 -12.48 -13.02 6.75
N GLU A 228 -13.79 -12.94 6.53
CA GLU A 228 -14.55 -11.68 6.62
C GLU A 228 -14.53 -11.10 8.03
N GLU A 229 -14.83 -11.91 9.04
CA GLU A 229 -14.80 -11.52 10.45
C GLU A 229 -13.41 -11.13 10.93
N ALA A 230 -12.36 -11.79 10.42
CA ALA A 230 -10.97 -11.43 10.70
C ALA A 230 -10.51 -10.14 9.98
N GLY A 231 -11.33 -9.59 9.05
CA GLY A 231 -11.04 -8.35 8.32
C GLY A 231 -9.91 -8.48 7.29
N VAL A 232 -9.63 -9.69 6.81
CA VAL A 232 -8.52 -9.98 5.88
C VAL A 232 -9.00 -10.43 4.49
N LEU A 233 -10.30 -10.46 4.24
CA LEU A 233 -10.86 -10.82 2.93
C LEU A 233 -10.96 -9.60 2.02
N ILE A 234 -10.45 -9.73 0.78
CA ILE A 234 -10.71 -8.82 -0.33
C ILE A 234 -11.86 -9.39 -1.14
N SER A 235 -12.91 -8.62 -1.29
CA SER A 235 -14.13 -8.99 -2.04
C SER A 235 -13.94 -8.77 -3.55
#